data_992752c94b4cd3250b22673cf24609e0
#
_entry.id   992752c94b4cd3250b22673cf24609e0
#
_cell.length_a   1.000
_cell.length_b   1.000
_cell.length_c   1.000
_cell.angle_alpha   90.00
_cell.angle_beta   90.00
_cell.angle_gamma   90.00
#
_symmetry.space_group_name_H-M   'P 1'
#
loop_
_entity.id
_entity.type
_entity.pdbx_description
1 polymer ?
#
loop_
_entity_poly.entity_id
_entity_poly.type
_entity_poly.pdbx_seq_one_letter_code
_entity_poly.pdbx_strand_id
1 'polypeptide(L)'
;CEADSWASLEGAQIVDYLHVQKAIDEKRYRANKYEEIIQEMFKDGLYLIDTEGMKVGQINGLAVLGIGEYAFGKPCRITANTYLGRAGIVNIERETKMSGATHSKGVLTLSGYLGYKYAQRIPLSLTASLTFEQLYEGIYGDSASSTELYAILSSLSELPLRQDIAVTGSVNQKGEIQPIGGVTEKIEGFYEVCKIKGMTGSQGVMIPEQNRKDLALNGEIVEAVRNGKFHIYQINNVDEGIELLTGVQAGTLDSSGKYPPKSVHGLVMSKLQSYHDAFAAENVDVEHRTGGTQSNEEF
;
A
#
# COMPACT_ATOMS: atom_id res chain seq x y z
N CYS A 1 -38.60 -12.26 2.65
CA CYS A 1 -37.21 -11.99 2.27
C CYS A 1 -36.69 -13.13 1.37
N GLU A 2 -35.52 -12.98 0.71
CA GLU A 2 -35.03 -13.97 -0.25
C GLU A 2 -34.77 -15.35 0.39
N ALA A 3 -34.22 -15.40 1.60
CA ALA A 3 -34.03 -16.63 2.35
C ALA A 3 -35.36 -17.33 2.66
N ASP A 4 -36.43 -16.58 2.91
CA ASP A 4 -37.78 -17.12 3.09
C ASP A 4 -38.35 -17.71 1.80
N SER A 5 -38.09 -17.08 0.66
CA SER A 5 -38.45 -17.63 -0.64
C SER A 5 -37.77 -18.97 -0.91
N TRP A 6 -36.49 -19.10 -0.57
CA TRP A 6 -35.73 -20.34 -0.69
C TRP A 6 -36.30 -21.43 0.23
N ALA A 7 -36.56 -21.09 1.51
CA ALA A 7 -37.20 -22.03 2.45
C ALA A 7 -38.54 -22.52 1.93
N SER A 8 -39.38 -21.62 1.41
CA SER A 8 -40.67 -21.96 0.83
C SER A 8 -40.59 -22.88 -0.39
N LEU A 9 -39.61 -22.64 -1.29
CA LEU A 9 -39.36 -23.50 -2.45
C LEU A 9 -38.93 -24.91 -2.06
N GLU A 10 -38.22 -25.07 -0.94
CA GLU A 10 -37.76 -26.34 -0.41
C GLU A 10 -38.82 -27.01 0.53
N GLY A 11 -39.95 -26.34 0.75
CA GLY A 11 -41.04 -26.85 1.61
C GLY A 11 -40.71 -26.76 3.11
N ALA A 12 -39.70 -26.00 3.49
CA ALA A 12 -39.32 -25.78 4.89
C ALA A 12 -40.29 -24.78 5.56
N GLN A 13 -40.67 -25.07 6.80
CA GLN A 13 -41.51 -24.17 7.60
C GLN A 13 -40.76 -23.07 8.33
N ILE A 14 -39.46 -23.20 8.45
CA ILE A 14 -38.57 -22.26 9.17
C ILE A 14 -37.36 -21.99 8.31
N VAL A 15 -36.96 -20.69 8.23
CA VAL A 15 -35.71 -20.28 7.60
C VAL A 15 -34.56 -20.72 8.49
N ASP A 16 -33.62 -21.48 7.95
CA ASP A 16 -32.39 -21.88 8.63
C ASP A 16 -31.14 -21.21 8.01
N TYR A 17 -29.98 -21.61 8.51
CA TYR A 17 -28.67 -21.08 8.03
C TYR A 17 -28.48 -21.32 6.53
N LEU A 18 -28.85 -22.49 6.01
CA LEU A 18 -28.61 -22.83 4.60
C LEU A 18 -29.42 -21.95 3.66
N HIS A 19 -30.67 -21.62 4.03
CA HIS A 19 -31.51 -20.71 3.24
C HIS A 19 -30.96 -19.29 3.23
N VAL A 20 -30.39 -18.82 4.38
CA VAL A 20 -29.74 -17.52 4.46
C VAL A 20 -28.47 -17.50 3.62
N GLN A 21 -27.64 -18.54 3.74
CA GLN A 21 -26.40 -18.65 2.96
C GLN A 21 -26.69 -18.66 1.46
N LYS A 22 -27.67 -19.46 1.03
CA LYS A 22 -28.10 -19.51 -0.38
C LYS A 22 -28.59 -18.15 -0.89
N ALA A 23 -29.35 -17.41 -0.09
CA ALA A 23 -29.82 -16.09 -0.48
C ALA A 23 -28.63 -15.09 -0.65
N ILE A 24 -27.60 -15.18 0.20
CA ILE A 24 -26.39 -14.36 0.10
C ILE A 24 -25.61 -14.74 -1.18
N ASP A 25 -25.39 -16.02 -1.42
CA ASP A 25 -24.63 -16.52 -2.56
C ASP A 25 -25.32 -16.16 -3.89
N GLU A 26 -26.63 -16.30 -3.96
CA GLU A 26 -27.42 -15.92 -5.14
C GLU A 26 -27.45 -14.40 -5.37
N LYS A 27 -27.52 -13.60 -4.30
CA LYS A 27 -27.39 -12.14 -4.42
C LYS A 27 -26.02 -11.76 -4.98
N ARG A 28 -24.95 -12.40 -4.48
CA ARG A 28 -23.58 -12.21 -4.98
C ARG A 28 -23.49 -12.61 -6.45
N TYR A 29 -23.94 -13.78 -6.82
CA TYR A 29 -23.92 -14.29 -8.20
C TYR A 29 -24.61 -13.36 -9.21
N ARG A 30 -25.71 -12.71 -8.82
CA ARG A 30 -26.41 -11.75 -9.69
C ARG A 30 -25.70 -10.41 -9.83
N ALA A 31 -24.82 -10.07 -8.89
CA ALA A 31 -24.18 -8.75 -8.81
C ALA A 31 -22.68 -8.75 -9.18
N ASN A 32 -22.03 -9.92 -9.19
CA ASN A 32 -20.59 -10.06 -9.29
C ASN A 32 -19.99 -10.02 -10.70
N LYS A 33 -20.80 -9.81 -11.73
CA LYS A 33 -20.34 -9.87 -13.12
C LYS A 33 -19.11 -8.99 -13.40
N TYR A 34 -19.05 -7.81 -12.79
CA TYR A 34 -17.90 -6.91 -12.98
C TYR A 34 -16.66 -7.41 -12.22
N GLU A 35 -16.84 -7.99 -11.04
CA GLU A 35 -15.76 -8.67 -10.31
C GLU A 35 -15.18 -9.82 -11.14
N GLU A 36 -16.04 -10.66 -11.75
CA GLU A 36 -15.59 -11.77 -12.63
C GLU A 36 -14.76 -11.26 -13.82
N ILE A 37 -15.19 -10.17 -14.47
CA ILE A 37 -14.41 -9.56 -15.56
C ILE A 37 -13.03 -9.11 -15.05
N ILE A 38 -12.95 -8.48 -13.89
CA ILE A 38 -11.68 -8.07 -13.28
C ILE A 38 -10.80 -9.28 -12.96
N GLN A 39 -11.38 -10.37 -12.45
CA GLN A 39 -10.67 -11.63 -12.18
C GLN A 39 -10.13 -12.27 -13.47
N GLU A 40 -10.89 -12.27 -14.57
CA GLU A 40 -10.41 -12.71 -15.88
C GLU A 40 -9.23 -11.85 -16.36
N MET A 41 -9.27 -10.53 -16.17
CA MET A 41 -8.15 -9.64 -16.52
C MET A 41 -6.86 -9.96 -15.74
N PHE A 42 -6.97 -10.35 -14.45
CA PHE A 42 -5.83 -10.85 -13.70
C PHE A 42 -5.32 -12.20 -14.22
N LYS A 43 -6.22 -13.11 -14.57
CA LYS A 43 -5.90 -14.43 -15.12
C LYS A 43 -5.17 -14.32 -16.45
N ASP A 44 -5.62 -13.44 -17.33
CA ASP A 44 -5.06 -13.21 -18.65
C ASP A 44 -3.79 -12.34 -18.62
N GLY A 45 -3.41 -11.83 -17.44
CA GLY A 45 -2.24 -10.99 -17.26
C GLY A 45 -2.40 -9.57 -17.79
N LEU A 46 -3.63 -9.12 -18.03
CA LEU A 46 -3.94 -7.74 -18.43
C LEU A 46 -3.76 -6.78 -17.26
N TYR A 47 -4.12 -7.18 -16.04
CA TYR A 47 -3.71 -6.50 -14.82
C TYR A 47 -2.44 -7.11 -14.26
N LEU A 48 -1.43 -6.26 -14.08
CA LEU A 48 -0.11 -6.66 -13.59
C LEU A 48 -0.16 -6.73 -12.05
N ILE A 49 0.04 -7.91 -11.51
CA ILE A 49 0.14 -8.17 -10.07
C ILE A 49 1.11 -9.32 -9.84
N ASP A 50 1.99 -9.18 -8.87
CA ASP A 50 2.87 -10.26 -8.41
C ASP A 50 2.35 -10.78 -7.07
N THR A 51 2.19 -12.09 -6.92
CA THR A 51 1.74 -12.74 -5.68
C THR A 51 2.83 -13.59 -5.04
N GLU A 52 4.07 -13.43 -5.50
CA GLU A 52 5.28 -14.08 -5.00
C GLU A 52 6.53 -13.27 -5.35
N GLY A 53 7.63 -13.60 -4.71
CA GLY A 53 8.92 -12.93 -4.93
C GLY A 53 9.10 -11.63 -4.15
N MET A 54 10.14 -10.89 -4.50
CA MET A 54 10.58 -9.68 -3.81
C MET A 54 10.90 -8.59 -4.85
N LYS A 55 10.45 -7.34 -4.62
CA LYS A 55 10.67 -6.20 -5.53
C LYS A 55 11.00 -4.92 -4.75
N VAL A 56 11.96 -4.14 -5.25
CA VAL A 56 12.27 -2.81 -4.69
C VAL A 56 11.30 -1.77 -5.23
N GLY A 57 10.77 -0.93 -4.34
CA GLY A 57 9.87 0.17 -4.71
C GLY A 57 8.52 -0.27 -5.27
N GLN A 58 8.14 -1.53 -5.11
CA GLN A 58 6.87 -2.09 -5.59
C GLN A 58 6.17 -2.84 -4.45
N ILE A 59 4.85 -2.68 -4.36
CA ILE A 59 4.02 -3.30 -3.33
C ILE A 59 2.58 -3.50 -3.84
N ASN A 60 1.87 -4.47 -3.29
CA ASN A 60 0.45 -4.69 -3.57
C ASN A 60 -0.41 -3.88 -2.61
N GLY A 61 -1.18 -2.94 -3.14
CA GLY A 61 -2.23 -2.21 -2.43
C GLY A 61 -3.60 -2.80 -2.68
N LEU A 62 -4.59 -2.36 -1.89
CA LEU A 62 -5.96 -2.89 -1.92
C LEU A 62 -6.97 -1.74 -2.02
N ALA A 63 -7.74 -1.74 -3.10
CA ALA A 63 -8.88 -0.86 -3.30
C ALA A 63 -10.21 -1.62 -3.10
N VAL A 64 -11.29 -0.89 -2.86
CA VAL A 64 -12.66 -1.41 -2.92
C VAL A 64 -13.38 -0.74 -4.09
N LEU A 65 -13.97 -1.54 -4.95
CA LEU A 65 -14.83 -1.07 -6.02
C LEU A 65 -16.28 -1.33 -5.66
N GLY A 66 -17.13 -0.31 -5.80
CA GLY A 66 -18.57 -0.41 -5.53
C GLY A 66 -19.38 -0.21 -6.79
N ILE A 67 -20.34 -1.10 -7.06
CA ILE A 67 -21.29 -1.00 -8.16
C ILE A 67 -22.69 -1.22 -7.60
N GLY A 68 -23.44 -0.15 -7.47
CA GLY A 68 -24.75 -0.18 -6.80
C GLY A 68 -24.60 -0.61 -5.34
N GLU A 69 -25.27 -1.71 -4.97
CA GLU A 69 -25.19 -2.28 -3.61
C GLU A 69 -24.10 -3.35 -3.45
N TYR A 70 -23.33 -3.63 -4.50
CA TYR A 70 -22.27 -4.64 -4.48
C TYR A 70 -20.91 -3.99 -4.42
N ALA A 71 -20.06 -4.47 -3.52
CA ALA A 71 -18.69 -4.02 -3.39
C ALA A 71 -17.74 -5.23 -3.31
N PHE A 72 -16.56 -5.10 -3.91
CA PHE A 72 -15.54 -6.14 -3.89
C PHE A 72 -14.13 -5.51 -3.87
N GLY A 73 -13.15 -6.29 -3.42
CA GLY A 73 -11.76 -5.86 -3.36
C GLY A 73 -11.05 -6.02 -4.69
N LYS A 74 -10.31 -5.00 -5.10
CA LYS A 74 -9.41 -5.03 -6.27
C LYS A 74 -7.99 -4.76 -5.80
N PRO A 75 -7.08 -5.75 -5.84
CA PRO A 75 -5.66 -5.50 -5.65
C PRO A 75 -5.12 -4.61 -6.78
N CYS A 76 -4.14 -3.79 -6.44
CA CYS A 76 -3.44 -2.95 -7.40
C CYS A 76 -1.96 -2.88 -7.06
N ARG A 77 -1.11 -2.77 -8.08
CA ARG A 77 0.31 -2.53 -7.93
C ARG A 77 0.53 -1.06 -7.62
N ILE A 78 1.31 -0.78 -6.58
CA ILE A 78 1.77 0.57 -6.25
C ILE A 78 3.28 0.57 -6.42
N THR A 79 3.82 1.57 -7.14
CA THR A 79 5.25 1.74 -7.33
C THR A 79 5.72 3.11 -6.89
N ALA A 80 6.92 3.16 -6.32
CA ALA A 80 7.61 4.37 -5.94
C ALA A 80 9.04 4.37 -6.50
N ASN A 81 9.41 5.45 -7.18
CA ASN A 81 10.76 5.73 -7.61
C ASN A 81 11.29 6.96 -6.88
N THR A 82 12.44 6.83 -6.24
CA THR A 82 13.07 7.91 -5.51
C THR A 82 14.36 8.34 -6.18
N TYR A 83 14.55 9.64 -6.28
CA TYR A 83 15.73 10.24 -6.89
C TYR A 83 16.06 11.60 -6.29
N LEU A 84 17.27 12.09 -6.60
CA LEU A 84 17.73 13.40 -6.21
C LEU A 84 16.79 14.47 -6.74
N GLY A 85 16.25 15.34 -5.86
CA GLY A 85 15.30 16.38 -6.24
C GLY A 85 14.80 17.16 -5.03
N ARG A 86 13.89 18.11 -5.25
CA ARG A 86 13.31 18.97 -4.20
C ARG A 86 11.79 18.97 -4.20
N ALA A 87 11.17 18.16 -5.05
CA ALA A 87 9.72 18.16 -5.19
C ALA A 87 8.99 17.43 -4.05
N GLY A 88 9.73 16.70 -3.19
CA GLY A 88 9.11 15.86 -2.15
C GLY A 88 8.35 14.70 -2.74
N ILE A 89 7.16 14.39 -2.23
CA ILE A 89 6.29 13.33 -2.76
C ILE A 89 5.48 13.88 -3.93
N VAL A 90 5.69 13.32 -5.11
CA VAL A 90 4.93 13.53 -6.34
C VAL A 90 4.02 12.33 -6.55
N ASN A 91 2.77 12.44 -6.15
CA ASN A 91 1.75 11.42 -6.39
C ASN A 91 1.08 11.69 -7.73
N ILE A 92 1.22 10.76 -8.68
CA ILE A 92 0.77 10.93 -10.07
C ILE A 92 -0.74 11.12 -10.14
N GLU A 93 -1.51 10.38 -9.35
CA GLU A 93 -2.97 10.50 -9.32
C GLU A 93 -3.43 11.86 -8.82
N ARG A 94 -2.70 12.47 -7.88
CA ARG A 94 -2.98 13.83 -7.42
C ARG A 94 -2.69 14.86 -8.53
N GLU A 95 -1.54 14.76 -9.19
CA GLU A 95 -1.14 15.69 -10.25
C GLU A 95 -2.06 15.59 -11.49
N THR A 96 -2.58 14.39 -11.76
CA THR A 96 -3.52 14.14 -12.88
C THR A 96 -4.99 14.33 -12.50
N LYS A 97 -5.29 14.78 -11.26
CA LYS A 97 -6.65 15.00 -10.74
C LYS A 97 -7.51 13.73 -10.65
N MET A 98 -6.88 12.58 -10.51
CA MET A 98 -7.51 11.29 -10.26
C MET A 98 -7.59 10.96 -8.76
N SER A 99 -7.12 11.87 -7.90
CA SER A 99 -7.10 11.74 -6.44
C SER A 99 -8.19 12.57 -5.79
N GLY A 100 -8.99 11.96 -4.93
CA GLY A 100 -9.93 12.67 -4.06
C GLY A 100 -9.23 13.41 -2.91
N ALA A 101 -9.97 14.29 -2.23
CA ALA A 101 -9.44 15.13 -1.15
C ALA A 101 -8.85 14.31 0.02
N THR A 102 -9.50 13.20 0.39
CA THR A 102 -9.04 12.34 1.49
C THR A 102 -7.73 11.62 1.13
N HIS A 103 -7.60 11.11 -0.10
CA HIS A 103 -6.34 10.52 -0.56
C HIS A 103 -5.23 11.57 -0.61
N SER A 104 -5.50 12.76 -1.17
CA SER A 104 -4.54 13.88 -1.20
C SER A 104 -4.07 14.28 0.20
N LYS A 105 -4.98 14.27 1.21
CA LYS A 105 -4.62 14.45 2.62
C LYS A 105 -3.67 13.34 3.10
N GLY A 106 -3.92 12.07 2.75
CA GLY A 106 -3.03 10.94 3.05
C GLY A 106 -1.62 11.19 2.53
N VAL A 107 -1.46 11.56 1.26
CA VAL A 107 -0.15 11.88 0.65
C VAL A 107 0.58 13.02 1.39
N LEU A 108 -0.12 14.08 1.78
CA LEU A 108 0.47 15.17 2.57
C LEU A 108 0.89 14.70 3.98
N THR A 109 0.13 13.78 4.57
CA THR A 109 0.48 13.18 5.86
C THR A 109 1.78 12.36 5.77
N LEU A 110 2.01 11.64 4.65
CA LEU A 110 3.28 10.93 4.39
C LEU A 110 4.47 11.90 4.36
N SER A 111 4.31 13.05 3.70
CA SER A 111 5.36 14.09 3.68
C SER A 111 5.68 14.57 5.10
N GLY A 112 4.66 14.73 5.94
CA GLY A 112 4.82 15.05 7.35
C GLY A 112 5.59 13.98 8.13
N TYR A 113 5.26 12.70 7.91
CA TYR A 113 5.99 11.58 8.52
C TYR A 113 7.46 11.54 8.09
N LEU A 114 7.74 11.65 6.80
CA LEU A 114 9.13 11.66 6.29
C LEU A 114 9.92 12.84 6.86
N GLY A 115 9.33 14.02 6.91
CA GLY A 115 9.93 15.20 7.53
C GLY A 115 10.23 15.00 9.02
N TYR A 116 9.25 14.48 9.76
CA TYR A 116 9.40 14.18 11.18
C TYR A 116 10.47 13.11 11.46
N LYS A 117 10.48 12.04 10.68
CA LYS A 117 11.38 10.90 10.92
C LYS A 117 12.82 11.19 10.45
N TYR A 118 12.99 11.89 9.31
CA TYR A 118 14.29 11.96 8.62
C TYR A 118 14.86 13.37 8.40
N ALA A 119 14.06 14.44 8.50
CA ALA A 119 14.51 15.79 8.17
C ALA A 119 14.79 16.67 9.40
N GLN A 120 15.24 16.09 10.50
CA GLN A 120 15.51 16.85 11.73
C GLN A 120 16.87 17.58 11.70
N ARG A 121 17.80 17.15 10.86
CA ARG A 121 19.16 17.69 10.79
C ARG A 121 19.54 18.17 9.39
N ILE A 122 19.00 17.56 8.37
CA ILE A 122 19.23 17.87 6.96
C ILE A 122 17.89 18.01 6.23
N PRO A 123 17.76 18.91 5.24
CA PRO A 123 16.55 18.98 4.43
C PRO A 123 16.38 17.70 3.59
N LEU A 124 15.13 17.37 3.27
CA LEU A 124 14.83 16.28 2.33
C LEU A 124 15.16 16.73 0.90
N SER A 125 16.32 16.34 0.40
CA SER A 125 16.74 16.56 -1.00
C SER A 125 16.24 15.42 -1.88
N LEU A 126 14.92 15.17 -1.86
CA LEU A 126 14.25 14.01 -2.40
C LEU A 126 13.13 14.41 -3.35
N THR A 127 13.02 13.69 -4.47
CA THR A 127 11.77 13.53 -5.20
C THR A 127 11.39 12.06 -5.18
N ALA A 128 10.18 11.76 -4.72
CA ALA A 128 9.58 10.43 -4.71
C ALA A 128 8.37 10.45 -5.64
N SER A 129 8.48 9.84 -6.82
CA SER A 129 7.37 9.63 -7.73
C SER A 129 6.61 8.38 -7.33
N LEU A 130 5.30 8.50 -7.15
CA LEU A 130 4.43 7.45 -6.65
C LEU A 130 3.22 7.29 -7.57
N THR A 131 2.84 6.05 -7.89
CA THR A 131 1.66 5.76 -8.71
C THR A 131 1.00 4.43 -8.34
N PHE A 132 -0.32 4.39 -8.54
CA PHE A 132 -1.16 3.18 -8.53
C PHE A 132 -1.29 2.69 -9.97
N GLU A 133 -0.44 1.75 -10.36
CA GLU A 133 -0.44 1.26 -11.72
C GLU A 133 -1.79 0.62 -12.08
N GLN A 134 -2.27 0.91 -13.28
CA GLN A 134 -3.53 0.39 -13.84
C GLN A 134 -4.77 0.60 -12.96
N LEU A 135 -4.79 1.68 -12.16
CA LEU A 135 -5.98 2.11 -11.43
C LEU A 135 -6.51 3.41 -12.05
N TYR A 136 -7.50 3.28 -12.94
CA TYR A 136 -8.03 4.36 -13.77
C TYR A 136 -9.35 4.93 -13.25
N GLU A 137 -9.95 4.31 -12.23
CA GLU A 137 -11.24 4.72 -11.64
C GLU A 137 -11.10 5.87 -10.64
N GLY A 138 -9.86 6.27 -10.33
CA GLY A 138 -9.55 7.28 -9.31
C GLY A 138 -9.48 6.70 -7.89
N ILE A 139 -8.83 7.46 -7.00
CA ILE A 139 -8.57 7.05 -5.61
C ILE A 139 -9.19 8.09 -4.67
N TYR A 140 -9.99 7.64 -3.71
CA TYR A 140 -10.75 8.56 -2.85
C TYR A 140 -10.35 8.50 -1.37
N GLY A 141 -10.00 7.33 -0.84
CA GLY A 141 -9.64 7.12 0.56
C GLY A 141 -8.14 7.23 0.84
N ASP A 142 -7.77 7.42 2.10
CA ASP A 142 -6.39 7.41 2.59
C ASP A 142 -5.91 6.02 3.04
N SER A 143 -6.70 4.99 2.83
CA SER A 143 -6.47 3.62 3.30
C SER A 143 -5.27 2.91 2.66
N ALA A 144 -4.65 3.50 1.64
CA ALA A 144 -3.43 3.01 1.02
C ALA A 144 -2.18 3.78 1.47
N SER A 145 -2.30 4.80 2.34
CA SER A 145 -1.17 5.66 2.66
C SER A 145 -0.02 4.93 3.34
N SER A 146 -0.27 3.90 4.16
CA SER A 146 0.82 3.05 4.67
C SER A 146 1.50 2.26 3.56
N THR A 147 0.74 1.76 2.59
CA THR A 147 1.26 1.01 1.43
C THR A 147 2.17 1.90 0.57
N GLU A 148 1.72 3.13 0.28
CA GLU A 148 2.52 4.14 -0.42
C GLU A 148 3.82 4.45 0.32
N LEU A 149 3.75 4.58 1.65
CA LEU A 149 4.93 4.83 2.48
C LEU A 149 5.94 3.67 2.41
N TYR A 150 5.48 2.42 2.48
CA TYR A 150 6.38 1.26 2.36
C TYR A 150 7.07 1.19 1.01
N ALA A 151 6.39 1.53 -0.08
CA ALA A 151 7.01 1.62 -1.41
C ALA A 151 8.13 2.68 -1.44
N ILE A 152 7.91 3.86 -0.84
CA ILE A 152 8.92 4.93 -0.73
C ILE A 152 10.11 4.47 0.12
N LEU A 153 9.85 3.87 1.30
CA LEU A 153 10.92 3.38 2.18
C LEU A 153 11.75 2.28 1.52
N SER A 154 11.11 1.39 0.78
CA SER A 154 11.80 0.36 -0.02
C SER A 154 12.67 0.98 -1.10
N SER A 155 12.16 1.92 -1.87
CA SER A 155 12.91 2.62 -2.92
C SER A 155 14.12 3.36 -2.35
N LEU A 156 14.00 4.02 -1.19
CA LEU A 156 15.09 4.73 -0.52
C LEU A 156 16.12 3.78 0.09
N SER A 157 15.69 2.72 0.75
CA SER A 157 16.60 1.76 1.39
C SER A 157 17.20 0.75 0.42
N GLU A 158 16.66 0.66 -0.80
CA GLU A 158 16.96 -0.37 -1.80
C GLU A 158 16.67 -1.81 -1.31
N LEU A 159 15.87 -1.94 -0.25
CA LEU A 159 15.41 -3.23 0.27
C LEU A 159 14.15 -3.67 -0.45
N PRO A 160 14.13 -4.90 -0.99
CA PRO A 160 12.95 -5.40 -1.69
C PRO A 160 11.82 -5.76 -0.71
N LEU A 161 10.59 -5.56 -1.15
CA LEU A 161 9.36 -5.91 -0.42
C LEU A 161 8.79 -7.23 -0.92
N ARG A 162 8.24 -8.01 0.00
CA ARG A 162 7.48 -9.22 -0.29
C ARG A 162 6.26 -8.90 -1.15
N GLN A 163 6.14 -9.59 -2.29
CA GLN A 163 5.01 -9.45 -3.22
C GLN A 163 3.86 -10.43 -2.91
N ASP A 164 4.09 -11.40 -2.05
CA ASP A 164 3.08 -12.31 -1.54
C ASP A 164 2.22 -11.70 -0.41
N ILE A 165 2.50 -10.46 -0.01
CA ILE A 165 1.71 -9.71 0.97
C ILE A 165 1.11 -8.47 0.31
N ALA A 166 -0.23 -8.36 0.36
CA ALA A 166 -0.92 -7.11 0.06
C ALA A 166 -1.13 -6.30 1.33
N VAL A 167 -1.17 -4.98 1.19
CA VAL A 167 -1.19 -4.07 2.34
C VAL A 167 -2.36 -3.10 2.25
N THR A 168 -3.00 -2.83 3.38
CA THR A 168 -3.93 -1.72 3.55
C THR A 168 -3.83 -1.14 4.95
N GLY A 169 -3.99 0.17 5.05
CA GLY A 169 -3.93 0.90 6.31
C GLY A 169 -3.71 2.38 6.05
N SER A 170 -4.35 3.24 6.83
CA SER A 170 -4.01 4.65 6.89
C SER A 170 -2.85 4.84 7.89
N VAL A 171 -2.01 5.85 7.68
CA VAL A 171 -0.90 6.17 8.57
C VAL A 171 -0.95 7.65 8.98
N ASN A 172 -0.65 7.96 10.23
CA ASN A 172 -0.52 9.32 10.71
C ASN A 172 0.93 9.83 10.64
N GLN A 173 1.14 11.12 10.96
CA GLN A 173 2.47 11.76 10.92
C GLN A 173 3.47 11.20 11.94
N LYS A 174 3.03 10.36 12.89
CA LYS A 174 3.89 9.70 13.88
C LYS A 174 4.23 8.26 13.53
N GLY A 175 3.65 7.75 12.43
CA GLY A 175 3.88 6.38 11.98
C GLY A 175 2.94 5.37 12.61
N GLU A 176 1.89 5.80 13.29
CA GLU A 176 0.85 4.90 13.80
C GLU A 176 -0.10 4.51 12.67
N ILE A 177 -0.42 3.23 12.59
CA ILE A 177 -1.36 2.69 11.61
C ILE A 177 -2.78 2.84 12.13
N GLN A 178 -3.67 3.34 11.28
CA GLN A 178 -5.05 3.67 11.60
C GLN A 178 -6.02 2.74 10.87
N PRO A 179 -7.20 2.44 11.49
CA PRO A 179 -8.20 1.56 10.90
C PRO A 179 -8.81 2.13 9.63
N ILE A 180 -9.27 1.23 8.75
CA ILE A 180 -9.83 1.56 7.44
C ILE A 180 -11.17 0.84 7.20
N GLY A 181 -11.91 1.31 6.21
CA GLY A 181 -13.13 0.65 5.74
C GLY A 181 -12.87 -0.42 4.67
N GLY A 182 -13.82 -1.35 4.52
CA GLY A 182 -13.79 -2.36 3.47
C GLY A 182 -12.68 -3.40 3.62
N VAL A 183 -12.28 -3.70 4.86
CA VAL A 183 -11.18 -4.64 5.13
C VAL A 183 -11.52 -6.06 4.69
N THR A 184 -12.77 -6.49 4.82
CA THR A 184 -13.24 -7.80 4.39
C THR A 184 -13.12 -7.95 2.87
N GLU A 185 -13.70 -7.03 2.12
CA GLU A 185 -13.65 -7.01 0.66
C GLU A 185 -12.21 -6.98 0.14
N LYS A 186 -11.36 -6.21 0.77
CA LYS A 186 -9.93 -6.10 0.42
C LYS A 186 -9.19 -7.42 0.59
N ILE A 187 -9.41 -8.13 1.71
CA ILE A 187 -8.82 -9.44 1.96
C ILE A 187 -9.34 -10.46 0.95
N GLU A 188 -10.66 -10.52 0.75
CA GLU A 188 -11.29 -11.44 -0.19
C GLU A 188 -10.79 -11.22 -1.61
N GLY A 189 -10.68 -9.97 -2.06
CA GLY A 189 -10.18 -9.64 -3.40
C GLY A 189 -8.74 -10.09 -3.64
N PHE A 190 -7.83 -9.94 -2.66
CA PHE A 190 -6.46 -10.42 -2.82
C PHE A 190 -6.38 -11.95 -2.76
N TYR A 191 -7.17 -12.58 -1.89
CA TYR A 191 -7.25 -14.04 -1.81
C TYR A 191 -7.66 -14.66 -3.14
N GLU A 192 -8.70 -14.11 -3.80
CA GLU A 192 -9.14 -14.60 -5.11
C GLU A 192 -8.04 -14.43 -6.19
N VAL A 193 -7.31 -13.33 -6.18
CA VAL A 193 -6.17 -13.14 -7.11
C VAL A 193 -5.06 -14.15 -6.81
N CYS A 194 -4.77 -14.45 -5.54
CA CYS A 194 -3.80 -15.49 -5.19
C CYS A 194 -4.24 -16.88 -5.69
N LYS A 195 -5.53 -17.20 -5.61
CA LYS A 195 -6.07 -18.46 -6.18
C LYS A 195 -5.85 -18.53 -7.69
N ILE A 196 -6.14 -17.45 -8.41
CA ILE A 196 -5.96 -17.36 -9.86
C ILE A 196 -4.50 -17.52 -10.26
N LYS A 197 -3.56 -16.89 -9.53
CA LYS A 197 -2.13 -16.94 -9.81
C LYS A 197 -1.44 -18.21 -9.29
N GLY A 198 -2.04 -18.90 -8.36
CA GLY A 198 -1.53 -20.09 -7.66
C GLY A 198 -1.19 -19.80 -6.20
N MET A 199 -1.81 -20.58 -5.31
CA MET A 199 -1.57 -20.50 -3.88
C MET A 199 -0.21 -21.12 -3.52
N THR A 200 0.67 -20.34 -2.88
CA THR A 200 1.99 -20.81 -2.41
C THR A 200 2.00 -21.19 -0.93
N GLY A 201 0.98 -20.75 -0.19
CA GLY A 201 0.90 -20.91 1.26
C GLY A 201 1.64 -19.83 2.06
N SER A 202 2.31 -18.88 1.39
CA SER A 202 2.97 -17.73 2.05
C SER A 202 2.20 -16.42 1.88
N GLN A 203 1.19 -16.41 0.99
CA GLN A 203 0.40 -15.23 0.70
C GLN A 203 -0.44 -14.77 1.89
N GLY A 204 -0.64 -13.45 1.96
CA GLY A 204 -1.46 -12.87 3.01
C GLY A 204 -1.74 -11.39 2.82
N VAL A 205 -2.49 -10.84 3.76
CA VAL A 205 -2.81 -9.41 3.80
C VAL A 205 -2.36 -8.80 5.13
N MET A 206 -1.72 -7.65 5.06
CA MET A 206 -1.34 -6.84 6.22
C MET A 206 -2.38 -5.75 6.45
N ILE A 207 -2.96 -5.72 7.65
CA ILE A 207 -4.07 -4.85 8.05
C ILE A 207 -3.77 -4.12 9.35
N PRO A 208 -4.45 -2.99 9.65
CA PRO A 208 -4.42 -2.38 10.96
C PRO A 208 -4.97 -3.33 12.03
N GLU A 209 -4.32 -3.41 13.22
CA GLU A 209 -4.78 -4.27 14.32
C GLU A 209 -6.23 -3.98 14.72
N GLN A 210 -6.62 -2.71 14.71
CA GLN A 210 -7.96 -2.27 15.10
C GLN A 210 -9.05 -2.88 14.22
N ASN A 211 -8.76 -3.19 12.94
CA ASN A 211 -9.70 -3.83 12.03
C ASN A 211 -9.93 -5.32 12.29
N ARG A 212 -9.16 -5.94 13.19
CA ARG A 212 -9.36 -7.36 13.53
C ARG A 212 -10.80 -7.67 13.97
N LYS A 213 -11.43 -6.72 14.64
CA LYS A 213 -12.81 -6.88 15.14
C LYS A 213 -13.88 -6.82 14.06
N ASP A 214 -13.54 -6.26 12.91
CA ASP A 214 -14.46 -5.99 11.81
C ASP A 214 -14.41 -7.09 10.73
N LEU A 215 -13.60 -8.12 10.92
CA LEU A 215 -13.42 -9.19 9.95
C LEU A 215 -14.65 -10.10 9.92
N ALA A 216 -15.31 -10.17 8.75
CA ALA A 216 -16.40 -11.06 8.45
C ALA A 216 -16.12 -11.83 7.15
N LEU A 217 -15.02 -12.59 7.16
CA LEU A 217 -14.51 -13.33 6.00
C LEU A 217 -15.40 -14.52 5.65
N ASN A 218 -15.46 -14.88 4.37
CA ASN A 218 -16.13 -16.09 3.93
C ASN A 218 -15.45 -17.35 4.49
N GLY A 219 -16.20 -18.47 4.52
CA GLY A 219 -15.76 -19.72 5.12
C GLY A 219 -14.50 -20.31 4.48
N GLU A 220 -14.31 -20.11 3.18
CA GLU A 220 -13.15 -20.61 2.43
C GLU A 220 -11.86 -19.94 2.94
N ILE A 221 -11.88 -18.62 3.12
CA ILE A 221 -10.70 -17.87 3.61
C ILE A 221 -10.41 -18.23 5.07
N VAL A 222 -11.45 -18.33 5.90
CA VAL A 222 -11.29 -18.76 7.30
C VAL A 222 -10.61 -20.13 7.38
N GLU A 223 -10.99 -21.06 6.52
CA GLU A 223 -10.40 -22.39 6.45
C GLU A 223 -8.96 -22.34 5.91
N ALA A 224 -8.70 -21.51 4.88
CA ALA A 224 -7.35 -21.30 4.35
C ALA A 224 -6.39 -20.74 5.41
N VAL A 225 -6.84 -19.77 6.21
CA VAL A 225 -6.07 -19.19 7.31
C VAL A 225 -5.83 -20.22 8.41
N ARG A 226 -6.85 -20.99 8.81
CA ARG A 226 -6.73 -22.05 9.81
C ARG A 226 -5.72 -23.12 9.41
N ASN A 227 -5.66 -23.44 8.11
CA ASN A 227 -4.75 -24.45 7.55
C ASN A 227 -3.36 -23.87 7.18
N GLY A 228 -3.07 -22.59 7.49
CA GLY A 228 -1.80 -21.94 7.19
C GLY A 228 -1.52 -21.77 5.69
N LYS A 229 -2.56 -21.75 4.85
CA LYS A 229 -2.46 -21.53 3.39
C LYS A 229 -2.59 -20.08 2.98
N PHE A 230 -3.10 -19.24 3.87
CA PHE A 230 -3.21 -17.80 3.71
C PHE A 230 -3.02 -17.12 5.07
N HIS A 231 -2.56 -15.88 5.10
CA HIS A 231 -2.18 -15.22 6.35
C HIS A 231 -2.82 -13.84 6.47
N ILE A 232 -3.15 -13.44 7.70
CA ILE A 232 -3.58 -12.09 8.04
C ILE A 232 -2.63 -11.55 9.09
N TYR A 233 -1.86 -10.54 8.70
CA TYR A 233 -0.88 -9.88 9.55
C TYR A 233 -1.46 -8.60 10.11
N GLN A 234 -1.32 -8.40 11.40
CA GLN A 234 -1.82 -7.22 12.12
C GLN A 234 -0.64 -6.34 12.52
N ILE A 235 -0.76 -5.04 12.29
CA ILE A 235 0.28 -4.07 12.61
C ILE A 235 -0.31 -2.82 13.27
N ASN A 236 0.49 -2.18 14.13
CA ASN A 236 0.14 -0.95 14.82
C ASN A 236 0.94 0.26 14.34
N ASN A 237 2.10 0.04 13.77
CA ASN A 237 3.00 1.10 13.33
C ASN A 237 3.77 0.72 12.07
N VAL A 238 4.40 1.72 11.45
CA VAL A 238 5.17 1.58 10.22
C VAL A 238 6.35 0.64 10.38
N ASP A 239 7.00 0.66 11.54
CA ASP A 239 8.22 -0.12 11.78
C ASP A 239 7.91 -1.63 11.77
N GLU A 240 6.81 -2.07 12.41
CA GLU A 240 6.33 -3.47 12.34
C GLU A 240 6.06 -3.93 10.92
N GLY A 241 5.40 -3.06 10.13
CA GLY A 241 5.04 -3.40 8.74
C GLY A 241 6.25 -3.50 7.82
N ILE A 242 7.21 -2.57 7.91
CA ILE A 242 8.40 -2.62 7.05
C ILE A 242 9.32 -3.80 7.40
N GLU A 243 9.40 -4.18 8.68
CA GLU A 243 10.12 -5.39 9.10
C GLU A 243 9.51 -6.66 8.52
N LEU A 244 8.18 -6.77 8.56
CA LEU A 244 7.47 -7.92 7.98
C LEU A 244 7.69 -8.01 6.46
N LEU A 245 7.66 -6.88 5.77
CA LEU A 245 7.76 -6.81 4.30
C LEU A 245 9.18 -7.02 3.79
N THR A 246 10.21 -6.56 4.52
CA THR A 246 11.61 -6.65 4.09
C THR A 246 12.38 -7.80 4.74
N GLY A 247 11.94 -8.28 5.90
CA GLY A 247 12.71 -9.18 6.76
C GLY A 247 13.90 -8.51 7.46
N VAL A 248 14.01 -7.17 7.39
CA VAL A 248 15.09 -6.38 7.98
C VAL A 248 14.53 -5.51 9.09
N GLN A 249 15.24 -5.40 10.21
CA GLN A 249 14.83 -4.55 11.33
C GLN A 249 14.69 -3.10 10.92
N ALA A 250 13.62 -2.43 11.34
CA ALA A 250 13.38 -1.02 11.08
C ALA A 250 14.50 -0.15 11.67
N GLY A 251 14.91 -0.44 12.88
CA GLY A 251 15.95 0.25 13.61
C GLY A 251 15.42 1.38 14.48
N THR A 252 16.04 1.55 15.65
CA THR A 252 15.75 2.63 16.60
C THR A 252 16.96 3.54 16.73
N LEU A 253 16.72 4.84 17.01
CA LEU A 253 17.82 5.79 17.26
C LEU A 253 18.60 5.38 18.52
N ASP A 254 19.91 5.37 18.42
CA ASP A 254 20.81 5.22 19.57
C ASP A 254 20.92 6.52 20.38
N SER A 255 21.73 6.51 21.45
CA SER A 255 21.97 7.69 22.29
C SER A 255 22.64 8.86 21.57
N SER A 256 23.27 8.62 20.42
CA SER A 256 23.86 9.66 19.54
C SER A 256 22.87 10.20 18.52
N GLY A 257 21.64 9.66 18.46
CA GLY A 257 20.60 10.01 17.50
C GLY A 257 20.88 9.46 16.11
N LYS A 258 21.48 8.27 16.00
CA LYS A 258 21.74 7.57 14.75
C LYS A 258 21.00 6.23 14.71
N TYR A 259 20.53 5.84 13.54
CA TYR A 259 19.99 4.51 13.29
C TYR A 259 21.13 3.50 13.06
N PRO A 260 20.93 2.21 13.39
CA PRO A 260 21.86 1.15 13.01
C PRO A 260 22.07 1.14 11.49
N PRO A 261 23.31 1.10 10.98
CA PRO A 261 23.59 1.32 9.54
C PRO A 261 22.93 0.31 8.60
N LYS A 262 22.64 -0.91 9.08
CA LYS A 262 22.01 -1.99 8.29
C LYS A 262 20.50 -2.11 8.51
N SER A 263 19.92 -1.26 9.34
CA SER A 263 18.47 -1.19 9.51
C SER A 263 17.80 -0.42 8.36
N VAL A 264 16.50 -0.61 8.19
CA VAL A 264 15.74 0.10 7.15
C VAL A 264 15.94 1.61 7.27
N HIS A 265 15.72 2.18 8.48
CA HIS A 265 15.88 3.62 8.71
C HIS A 265 17.32 4.08 8.56
N GLY A 266 18.31 3.24 8.89
CA GLY A 266 19.74 3.55 8.67
C GLY A 266 20.07 3.66 7.19
N LEU A 267 19.58 2.75 6.36
CA LEU A 267 19.75 2.78 4.90
C LEU A 267 19.05 4.00 4.28
N VAL A 268 17.81 4.28 4.69
CA VAL A 268 17.05 5.47 4.24
C VAL A 268 17.83 6.75 4.58
N MET A 269 18.32 6.88 5.83
CA MET A 269 19.12 8.05 6.23
C MET A 269 20.40 8.19 5.41
N SER A 270 21.11 7.08 5.16
CA SER A 270 22.32 7.08 4.33
C SER A 270 22.04 7.55 2.91
N LYS A 271 20.92 7.09 2.30
CA LYS A 271 20.51 7.52 0.96
C LYS A 271 20.15 9.00 0.92
N LEU A 272 19.36 9.48 1.89
CA LEU A 272 18.99 10.90 1.99
C LEU A 272 20.20 11.80 2.23
N GLN A 273 21.18 11.36 3.03
CA GLN A 273 22.44 12.06 3.21
C GLN A 273 23.20 12.16 1.88
N SER A 274 23.30 11.07 1.11
CA SER A 274 23.98 11.10 -0.19
C SER A 274 23.32 12.06 -1.18
N TYR A 275 21.99 12.17 -1.16
CA TYR A 275 21.25 13.14 -1.98
C TYR A 275 21.54 14.58 -1.53
N HIS A 276 21.58 14.82 -0.23
CA HIS A 276 21.92 16.14 0.33
C HIS A 276 23.33 16.57 -0.06
N ASP A 277 24.31 15.68 0.08
CA ASP A 277 25.73 15.96 -0.23
C ASP A 277 25.92 16.25 -1.73
N ALA A 278 25.23 15.52 -2.60
CA ALA A 278 25.26 15.78 -4.05
C ALA A 278 24.69 17.17 -4.39
N PHE A 279 23.60 17.60 -3.75
CA PHE A 279 23.07 18.97 -3.92
C PHE A 279 24.01 20.04 -3.41
N ALA A 280 24.67 19.81 -2.29
CA ALA A 280 25.62 20.75 -1.74
C ALA A 280 26.82 20.95 -2.69
N ALA A 281 27.33 19.88 -3.28
CA ALA A 281 28.40 19.92 -4.26
C ALA A 281 28.03 20.71 -5.53
N GLU A 282 26.82 20.49 -6.07
CA GLU A 282 26.33 21.20 -7.26
C GLU A 282 26.22 22.73 -7.04
N ASN A 283 25.75 23.15 -5.87
CA ASN A 283 25.62 24.57 -5.55
C ASN A 283 27.02 25.28 -5.43
N VAL A 284 28.03 24.60 -4.91
CA VAL A 284 29.40 25.14 -4.83
C VAL A 284 30.00 25.35 -6.22
N ASP A 285 29.78 24.40 -7.15
CA ASP A 285 30.26 24.53 -8.53
C ASP A 285 29.60 25.68 -9.30
N VAL A 286 28.32 25.95 -9.03
CA VAL A 286 27.58 27.07 -9.65
C VAL A 286 28.10 28.41 -9.12
N GLU A 287 28.37 28.56 -7.83
CA GLU A 287 28.92 29.77 -7.25
C GLU A 287 30.33 30.07 -7.79
N HIS A 288 31.18 29.07 -7.96
CA HIS A 288 32.49 29.23 -8.57
C HIS A 288 32.43 29.64 -10.06
N ARG A 289 31.43 29.17 -10.82
CA ARG A 289 31.26 29.57 -12.23
C ARG A 289 30.69 30.98 -12.40
N THR A 290 29.84 31.43 -11.48
CA THR A 290 29.26 32.78 -11.51
C THR A 290 30.11 33.85 -10.87
N GLY A 291 30.96 33.51 -9.92
CA GLY A 291 31.89 34.44 -9.26
C GLY A 291 33.15 34.81 -10.09
N GLY A 292 33.41 34.06 -11.18
CA GLY A 292 34.57 34.30 -12.06
C GLY A 292 34.37 35.37 -13.15
N THR A 293 33.17 36.00 -13.24
CA THR A 293 32.86 36.96 -14.34
C THR A 293 32.80 38.43 -13.90
N GLN A 294 33.24 38.77 -12.70
CA GLN A 294 33.38 40.18 -12.25
C GLN A 294 34.82 40.58 -11.99
N SER A 295 35.65 40.60 -13.00
CA SER A 295 36.87 41.43 -13.03
C SER A 295 37.38 41.50 -14.45
N ASN A 296 36.88 42.49 -15.24
CA ASN A 296 37.60 43.19 -16.30
C ASN A 296 36.63 44.09 -17.11
N GLU A 297 36.20 45.18 -16.49
CA GLU A 297 35.82 46.40 -17.22
C GLU A 297 36.19 47.61 -16.37
N GLU A 298 37.47 47.90 -16.32
CA GLU A 298 38.01 49.24 -16.10
C GLU A 298 39.13 49.44 -17.14
N PHE A 299 38.76 50.13 -18.21
CA PHE A 299 39.61 51.13 -18.90
C PHE A 299 38.79 51.78 -20.02
#